data_08bc04582842738d64d6ef24016a1323
#
_entry.id   08bc04582842738d64d6ef24016a1323
#
_cell.length_a   1.000
_cell.length_b   1.000
_cell.length_c   1.000
_cell.angle_alpha   90.00
_cell.angle_beta   90.00
_cell.angle_gamma   90.00
#
_symmetry.space_group_name_H-M   'P 1'
#
loop_
_entity.id
_entity.type
_entity.pdbx_description
1 polymer ?
#
loop_
_entity_poly.entity_id
_entity_poly.type
_entity_poly.pdbx_seq_one_letter_code
_entity_poly.pdbx_strand_id
1 'polypeptide(L)'
;MSRNVSLTTIALVAFVGAVQPVTAADLPSRPAYSPAPMMSPTPVYNWTGIYVGLNGGYGWGSQDPLNIITNRFDNASLGFSGGVFGGTAGAQIQSGHVVIGFEADLDWAGLKGSGTFVPSIGGGPLATAITASTNIDWEATARVRVGYAEQNWLFYGTGGFAVLGAKTSFTTASGITCGAFGVLSNCSGASKQIGAALGAGVEYGITPNVSAKLEYLYLTAVSLDVSHHSEIRFGVNYRFGGM
;
A
#
# COMPACT_ATOMS: atom_id res chain seq x y z
N MET A 1 -53.00 21.64 -74.62
CA MET A 1 -53.97 22.61 -75.13
C MET A 1 -54.10 23.75 -74.13
N SER A 2 -53.97 25.03 -74.63
CA SER A 2 -54.23 26.34 -74.06
C SER A 2 -53.81 26.61 -72.59
N ARG A 3 -52.75 27.27 -72.37
CA ARG A 3 -52.32 28.68 -72.37
C ARG A 3 -53.44 29.66 -71.91
N ASN A 4 -53.28 30.18 -70.70
CA ASN A 4 -53.85 31.51 -70.38
C ASN A 4 -52.81 32.28 -69.54
N VAL A 5 -52.41 33.39 -70.20
CA VAL A 5 -51.58 34.51 -69.70
C VAL A 5 -52.52 35.49 -69.07
N SER A 6 -52.26 35.90 -67.83
CA SER A 6 -52.91 37.06 -67.23
C SER A 6 -51.89 38.10 -66.84
N LEU A 7 -51.91 39.23 -67.54
CA LEU A 7 -51.21 40.47 -67.18
C LEU A 7 -51.86 41.06 -65.93
N THR A 8 -51.10 41.42 -64.96
CA THR A 8 -51.55 42.26 -63.85
C THR A 8 -50.65 43.49 -63.71
N THR A 9 -51.29 44.57 -63.75
CA THR A 9 -50.84 45.95 -63.84
C THR A 9 -50.02 46.39 -62.62
N ILE A 10 -48.89 47.13 -62.90
CA ILE A 10 -48.06 47.75 -61.87
C ILE A 10 -48.68 49.14 -61.54
N ALA A 11 -49.06 49.29 -60.26
CA ALA A 11 -49.44 50.58 -59.67
C ALA A 11 -48.24 51.13 -58.91
N LEU A 12 -47.66 52.22 -59.40
CA LEU A 12 -46.62 53.01 -58.81
C LEU A 12 -47.19 53.93 -57.75
N VAL A 13 -46.98 53.65 -56.44
CA VAL A 13 -47.36 54.57 -55.35
C VAL A 13 -46.08 55.25 -54.88
N ALA A 14 -45.99 56.52 -55.14
CA ALA A 14 -44.93 57.41 -54.62
C ALA A 14 -45.19 57.71 -53.14
N PHE A 15 -44.34 57.22 -52.28
CA PHE A 15 -44.37 57.47 -50.83
C PHE A 15 -43.38 58.59 -50.52
N VAL A 16 -43.89 59.77 -50.19
CA VAL A 16 -43.11 60.90 -49.68
C VAL A 16 -42.79 60.58 -48.20
N GLY A 17 -41.58 60.11 -47.94
CA GLY A 17 -41.11 59.82 -46.58
C GLY A 17 -40.75 61.08 -45.81
N ALA A 18 -41.44 61.40 -44.76
CA ALA A 18 -41.06 62.36 -43.75
C ALA A 18 -39.78 61.88 -43.01
N VAL A 19 -38.68 62.62 -43.16
CA VAL A 19 -37.42 62.37 -42.40
C VAL A 19 -37.68 62.80 -40.94
N GLN A 20 -37.83 61.82 -40.03
CA GLN A 20 -37.84 62.06 -38.60
C GLN A 20 -36.41 62.07 -38.09
N PRO A 21 -35.99 63.04 -37.24
CA PRO A 21 -34.69 62.96 -36.57
C PRO A 21 -34.71 61.82 -35.62
N VAL A 22 -33.84 60.82 -35.89
CA VAL A 22 -33.61 59.71 -34.96
C VAL A 22 -32.75 60.26 -33.83
N THR A 23 -33.35 60.51 -32.68
CA THR A 23 -32.60 60.68 -31.42
C THR A 23 -31.93 59.31 -31.10
N ALA A 24 -30.58 59.29 -31.13
CA ALA A 24 -29.82 58.15 -30.69
C ALA A 24 -30.17 57.90 -29.22
N ALA A 25 -30.94 56.85 -28.97
CA ALA A 25 -31.13 56.35 -27.62
C ALA A 25 -29.78 55.83 -27.11
N ASP A 26 -29.29 56.42 -26.03
CA ASP A 26 -28.13 55.91 -25.30
C ASP A 26 -28.41 54.48 -25.01
N LEU A 27 -27.67 53.59 -25.66
CA LEU A 27 -27.63 52.14 -25.27
C LEU A 27 -27.11 52.09 -23.82
N PRO A 28 -27.82 51.46 -22.90
CA PRO A 28 -27.27 51.21 -21.56
C PRO A 28 -25.92 50.56 -21.72
N SER A 29 -24.90 51.15 -21.09
CA SER A 29 -23.55 50.62 -21.09
C SER A 29 -23.63 49.17 -20.65
N ARG A 30 -23.20 48.24 -21.53
CA ARG A 30 -23.08 46.82 -21.15
C ARG A 30 -22.31 46.76 -19.84
N PRO A 31 -22.85 46.11 -18.80
CA PRO A 31 -22.08 45.91 -17.59
C PRO A 31 -20.76 45.29 -17.99
N ALA A 32 -19.64 45.89 -17.56
CA ALA A 32 -18.31 45.37 -17.81
C ALA A 32 -18.30 43.92 -17.33
N TYR A 33 -18.11 43.02 -18.26
CA TYR A 33 -17.97 41.59 -17.91
C TYR A 33 -16.72 41.45 -17.03
N SER A 34 -16.95 41.40 -15.73
CA SER A 34 -15.89 41.06 -14.79
C SER A 34 -15.52 39.58 -15.06
N PRO A 35 -14.32 39.28 -15.58
CA PRO A 35 -13.94 37.90 -15.76
C PRO A 35 -14.15 37.19 -14.43
N ALA A 36 -14.84 36.05 -14.43
CA ALA A 36 -14.94 35.21 -13.25
C ALA A 36 -13.51 34.94 -12.71
N PRO A 37 -13.29 35.05 -11.41
CA PRO A 37 -11.98 34.78 -10.84
C PRO A 37 -11.54 33.42 -11.38
N MET A 38 -10.41 33.38 -12.09
CA MET A 38 -9.81 32.14 -12.51
C MET A 38 -9.51 31.36 -11.22
N MET A 39 -10.25 30.28 -10.98
CA MET A 39 -9.92 29.35 -9.93
C MET A 39 -8.52 28.84 -10.23
N SER A 40 -7.56 29.19 -9.38
CA SER A 40 -6.22 28.62 -9.47
C SER A 40 -6.38 27.10 -9.46
N PRO A 41 -5.77 26.37 -10.42
CA PRO A 41 -5.84 24.93 -10.41
C PRO A 41 -5.36 24.46 -9.04
N THR A 42 -6.10 23.57 -8.42
CA THR A 42 -5.70 22.93 -7.16
C THR A 42 -4.31 22.34 -7.37
N PRO A 43 -3.32 22.68 -6.55
CA PRO A 43 -1.98 22.16 -6.73
C PRO A 43 -2.05 20.63 -6.66
N VAL A 44 -1.71 19.96 -7.76
CA VAL A 44 -1.61 18.51 -7.81
C VAL A 44 -0.43 18.10 -6.94
N TYR A 45 -0.63 17.11 -6.08
CA TYR A 45 0.42 16.62 -5.19
C TYR A 45 1.60 16.07 -6.00
N ASN A 46 2.82 16.54 -5.72
CA ASN A 46 4.03 16.06 -6.38
C ASN A 46 4.67 14.94 -5.54
N TRP A 47 4.73 13.74 -6.10
CA TRP A 47 5.26 12.55 -5.45
C TRP A 47 6.80 12.44 -5.54
N THR A 48 7.48 13.32 -6.26
CA THR A 48 8.94 13.33 -6.39
C THR A 48 9.61 13.80 -5.10
N GLY A 49 10.63 13.11 -4.65
CA GLY A 49 11.46 13.52 -3.51
C GLY A 49 11.88 12.37 -2.60
N ILE A 50 12.67 12.73 -1.61
CA ILE A 50 13.06 11.85 -0.50
C ILE A 50 12.02 12.00 0.59
N TYR A 51 11.69 10.93 1.27
CA TYR A 51 10.75 10.97 2.38
C TYR A 51 11.20 10.08 3.55
N VAL A 52 10.75 10.44 4.72
CA VAL A 52 10.83 9.60 5.93
C VAL A 52 9.45 9.51 6.55
N GLY A 53 9.18 8.43 7.25
CA GLY A 53 7.88 8.21 7.85
C GLY A 53 7.91 7.30 9.06
N LEU A 54 6.76 7.22 9.70
CA LEU A 54 6.46 6.25 10.73
C LEU A 54 5.32 5.37 10.27
N ASN A 55 5.38 4.10 10.61
CA ASN A 55 4.34 3.15 10.32
C ASN A 55 3.97 2.33 11.56
N GLY A 56 2.77 1.79 11.56
CA GLY A 56 2.31 0.87 12.58
C GLY A 56 1.18 0.02 12.04
N GLY A 57 1.09 -1.22 12.51
CA GLY A 57 0.15 -2.17 11.95
C GLY A 57 -0.04 -3.41 12.79
N TYR A 58 -0.64 -4.38 12.15
CA TYR A 58 -0.89 -5.69 12.72
C TYR A 58 -0.53 -6.79 11.71
N GLY A 59 0.28 -7.74 12.17
CA GLY A 59 0.72 -8.89 11.39
C GLY A 59 0.13 -10.19 11.91
N TRP A 60 -0.08 -11.13 10.99
CA TRP A 60 -0.52 -12.50 11.28
C TRP A 60 0.09 -13.46 10.27
N GLY A 61 0.38 -14.65 10.72
CA GLY A 61 0.98 -15.67 9.87
C GLY A 61 0.95 -17.05 10.48
N SER A 62 1.54 -17.99 9.76
CA SER A 62 1.73 -19.35 10.22
C SER A 62 3.11 -19.85 9.84
N GLN A 63 3.63 -20.71 10.68
CA GLN A 63 4.90 -21.40 10.48
C GLN A 63 4.65 -22.90 10.65
N ASP A 64 5.25 -23.68 9.77
CA ASP A 64 5.25 -25.15 9.88
C ASP A 64 6.57 -25.59 10.53
N PRO A 65 6.62 -25.72 11.88
CA PRO A 65 7.87 -25.91 12.60
C PRO A 65 8.51 -27.28 12.39
N LEU A 66 7.89 -28.17 11.64
CA LEU A 66 8.20 -29.60 11.67
C LEU A 66 8.71 -30.21 10.38
N ASN A 67 8.93 -29.40 9.33
CA ASN A 67 9.55 -29.90 8.11
C ASN A 67 11.03 -30.29 8.31
N ILE A 68 11.62 -29.92 9.46
CA ILE A 68 13.04 -30.16 9.77
C ILE A 68 13.31 -31.56 10.31
N ILE A 69 12.37 -32.21 10.98
CA ILE A 69 12.70 -33.40 11.77
C ILE A 69 12.18 -34.69 11.19
N THR A 70 11.02 -34.74 10.60
CA THR A 70 10.52 -35.96 9.93
C THR A 70 9.32 -35.65 9.01
N ASN A 71 9.26 -36.33 7.86
CA ASN A 71 8.10 -36.41 6.96
C ASN A 71 6.81 -37.02 7.57
N ARG A 72 6.56 -36.89 8.89
CA ARG A 72 5.53 -37.67 9.59
C ARG A 72 4.65 -36.91 10.57
N PHE A 73 4.62 -35.58 10.53
CA PHE A 73 3.70 -34.84 11.38
C PHE A 73 2.61 -34.20 10.54
N ASP A 74 1.43 -34.80 10.57
CA ASP A 74 0.21 -34.29 9.99
C ASP A 74 -0.17 -32.97 10.69
N ASN A 75 -0.10 -31.83 9.94
CA ASN A 75 -0.82 -30.58 10.21
C ASN A 75 -0.55 -29.80 11.51
N ALA A 76 0.65 -29.79 12.04
CA ALA A 76 0.97 -28.84 13.13
C ALA A 76 1.44 -27.50 12.58
N SER A 77 0.52 -26.64 12.17
CA SER A 77 0.84 -25.24 11.85
C SER A 77 0.76 -24.39 13.12
N LEU A 78 1.79 -23.58 13.34
CA LEU A 78 1.87 -22.65 14.45
C LEU A 78 1.46 -21.27 13.99
N GLY A 79 0.26 -20.83 14.35
CA GLY A 79 -0.18 -19.47 14.09
C GLY A 79 0.51 -18.47 15.02
N PHE A 80 0.90 -17.32 14.48
CA PHE A 80 1.42 -16.20 15.25
C PHE A 80 0.79 -14.89 14.78
N SER A 81 0.71 -13.94 15.69
CA SER A 81 0.20 -12.60 15.36
C SER A 81 0.68 -11.56 16.37
N GLY A 82 0.58 -10.29 16.01
CA GLY A 82 0.97 -9.20 16.90
C GLY A 82 1.06 -7.85 16.21
N GLY A 83 1.40 -6.83 16.99
CA GLY A 83 1.60 -5.48 16.50
C GLY A 83 2.97 -5.29 15.88
N VAL A 84 3.04 -4.41 14.86
CA VAL A 84 4.26 -3.97 14.19
C VAL A 84 4.30 -2.45 14.25
N PHE A 85 5.49 -1.88 14.53
CA PHE A 85 5.69 -0.43 14.57
C PHE A 85 7.12 -0.08 14.20
N GLY A 86 7.29 0.93 13.33
CA GLY A 86 8.64 1.29 12.90
C GLY A 86 8.73 2.54 12.06
N GLY A 87 9.83 2.63 11.35
CA GLY A 87 10.19 3.75 10.50
C GLY A 87 10.42 3.36 9.06
N THR A 88 10.06 4.27 8.18
CA THR A 88 10.20 4.18 6.73
C THR A 88 11.12 5.28 6.24
N ALA A 89 11.99 4.97 5.27
CA ALA A 89 12.73 5.95 4.50
C ALA A 89 12.71 5.55 3.01
N GLY A 90 12.55 6.53 2.13
CA GLY A 90 12.48 6.25 0.71
C GLY A 90 12.78 7.45 -0.17
N ALA A 91 12.90 7.17 -1.46
CA ALA A 91 13.05 8.16 -2.50
C ALA A 91 12.24 7.73 -3.72
N GLN A 92 11.55 8.65 -4.37
CA GLN A 92 10.75 8.36 -5.56
C GLN A 92 10.74 9.52 -6.54
N ILE A 93 10.50 9.19 -7.79
CA ILE A 93 10.36 10.13 -8.89
C ILE A 93 9.00 9.91 -9.56
N GLN A 94 8.37 11.01 -9.95
CA GLN A 94 7.12 11.01 -10.71
C GLN A 94 7.36 11.51 -12.13
N SER A 95 6.84 10.77 -13.10
CA SER A 95 6.79 11.18 -14.50
C SER A 95 5.35 11.03 -15.02
N GLY A 96 4.66 12.15 -15.19
CA GLY A 96 3.23 12.14 -15.47
C GLY A 96 2.43 11.50 -14.32
N HIS A 97 1.73 10.42 -14.61
CA HIS A 97 0.97 9.65 -13.59
C HIS A 97 1.78 8.49 -12.98
N VAL A 98 2.95 8.18 -13.52
CA VAL A 98 3.75 7.05 -13.04
C VAL A 98 4.74 7.51 -11.98
N VAL A 99 4.77 6.79 -10.85
CA VAL A 99 5.70 6.99 -9.75
C VAL A 99 6.55 5.74 -9.60
N ILE A 100 7.86 5.92 -9.55
CA ILE A 100 8.82 4.82 -9.30
C ILE A 100 9.70 5.24 -8.14
N GLY A 101 9.94 4.34 -7.21
CA GLY A 101 10.73 4.64 -6.03
C GLY A 101 11.36 3.42 -5.40
N PHE A 102 12.15 3.72 -4.38
CA PHE A 102 12.75 2.76 -3.48
C PHE A 102 12.36 3.11 -2.04
N GLU A 103 12.00 2.10 -1.25
CA GLU A 103 11.59 2.24 0.14
C GLU A 103 12.31 1.21 1.00
N ALA A 104 12.77 1.62 2.17
CA ALA A 104 13.32 0.76 3.20
C ALA A 104 12.58 1.01 4.51
N ASP A 105 12.25 -0.07 5.21
CA ASP A 105 11.60 -0.05 6.50
C ASP A 105 12.45 -0.78 7.54
N LEU A 106 12.35 -0.30 8.78
CA LEU A 106 12.88 -0.97 9.95
C LEU A 106 11.81 -0.92 11.04
N ASP A 107 11.29 -2.08 11.38
CA ASP A 107 10.12 -2.21 12.24
C ASP A 107 10.41 -3.12 13.45
N TRP A 108 9.90 -2.73 14.60
CA TRP A 108 9.73 -3.60 15.75
C TRP A 108 8.51 -4.46 15.52
N ALA A 109 8.69 -5.77 15.63
CA ALA A 109 7.64 -6.75 15.48
C ALA A 109 7.39 -7.44 16.83
N GLY A 110 6.18 -7.35 17.32
CA GLY A 110 5.73 -8.09 18.52
C GLY A 110 4.95 -9.32 18.16
N LEU A 111 5.34 -10.03 17.08
CA LEU A 111 4.62 -11.20 16.57
C LEU A 111 4.97 -12.42 17.43
N LYS A 112 3.96 -13.03 18.06
CA LYS A 112 4.13 -14.17 18.99
C LYS A 112 3.18 -15.30 18.62
N GLY A 113 3.71 -16.51 18.67
CA GLY A 113 2.93 -17.72 18.50
C GLY A 113 3.42 -18.83 19.40
N SER A 114 2.52 -19.66 19.87
CA SER A 114 2.85 -20.86 20.64
C SER A 114 1.89 -21.99 20.31
N GLY A 115 2.40 -23.23 20.28
CA GLY A 115 1.61 -24.42 20.06
C GLY A 115 2.23 -25.61 20.76
N THR A 116 1.36 -26.50 21.20
CA THR A 116 1.78 -27.74 21.86
C THR A 116 1.40 -28.93 20.97
N PHE A 117 2.35 -29.83 20.74
CA PHE A 117 2.16 -31.00 19.92
C PHE A 117 2.80 -32.24 20.59
N VAL A 118 2.29 -33.39 20.26
CA VAL A 118 2.85 -34.69 20.73
C VAL A 118 3.53 -35.34 19.54
N PRO A 119 4.87 -35.41 19.51
CA PRO A 119 5.57 -36.05 18.41
C PRO A 119 5.33 -37.56 18.41
N SER A 120 5.27 -38.16 17.22
CA SER A 120 5.12 -39.59 17.03
C SER A 120 6.41 -40.17 16.45
N ILE A 121 7.02 -41.15 17.13
CA ILE A 121 8.23 -41.85 16.64
C ILE A 121 7.91 -43.34 16.52
N GLY A 122 8.23 -43.89 15.34
CA GLY A 122 8.07 -45.33 15.12
C GLY A 122 6.63 -45.84 15.09
N GLY A 123 5.65 -44.96 14.82
CA GLY A 123 4.23 -45.32 14.72
C GLY A 123 3.43 -45.18 16.00
N GLY A 124 4.05 -44.74 17.10
CA GLY A 124 3.37 -44.44 18.36
C GLY A 124 3.63 -43.03 18.87
N PRO A 125 2.65 -42.39 19.56
CA PRO A 125 2.87 -41.08 20.16
C PRO A 125 3.93 -41.16 21.26
N LEU A 126 4.83 -40.18 21.32
CA LEU A 126 5.70 -39.98 22.47
C LEU A 126 4.85 -39.56 23.67
N ALA A 127 5.19 -40.10 24.86
CA ALA A 127 4.47 -39.75 26.08
C ALA A 127 4.63 -38.31 26.55
N THR A 128 5.43 -37.50 25.82
CA THR A 128 5.81 -36.15 26.24
C THR A 128 5.38 -35.12 25.19
N ALA A 129 4.52 -34.19 25.59
CA ALA A 129 4.16 -33.04 24.78
C ALA A 129 5.31 -32.04 24.70
N ILE A 130 5.52 -31.47 23.51
CA ILE A 130 6.49 -30.43 23.24
C ILE A 130 5.72 -29.12 22.94
N THR A 131 6.05 -28.05 23.63
CA THR A 131 5.56 -26.72 23.33
C THR A 131 6.62 -25.95 22.56
N ALA A 132 6.27 -25.52 21.34
CA ALA A 132 7.07 -24.61 20.54
C ALA A 132 6.54 -23.20 20.67
N SER A 133 7.42 -22.23 20.82
CA SER A 133 7.10 -20.81 20.83
C SER A 133 7.99 -20.09 19.83
N THR A 134 7.40 -19.25 19.00
CA THR A 134 8.10 -18.42 18.03
C THR A 134 7.79 -16.95 18.33
N ASN A 135 8.83 -16.12 18.37
CA ASN A 135 8.73 -14.68 18.51
C ASN A 135 9.52 -14.03 17.38
N ILE A 136 8.90 -13.12 16.64
CA ILE A 136 9.58 -12.22 15.70
C ILE A 136 9.69 -10.88 16.41
N ASP A 137 10.92 -10.42 16.66
CA ASP A 137 11.19 -9.23 17.47
C ASP A 137 11.39 -7.98 16.60
N TRP A 138 11.89 -8.16 15.37
CA TRP A 138 12.12 -7.06 14.44
C TRP A 138 12.13 -7.56 12.99
N GLU A 139 11.86 -6.65 12.08
CA GLU A 139 11.95 -6.89 10.66
C GLU A 139 12.52 -5.68 9.93
N ALA A 140 13.18 -5.93 8.81
CA ALA A 140 13.66 -4.88 7.92
C ALA A 140 13.33 -5.27 6.49
N THR A 141 12.87 -4.31 5.68
CA THR A 141 12.60 -4.52 4.27
C THR A 141 13.31 -3.51 3.39
N ALA A 142 13.64 -3.93 2.16
CA ALA A 142 14.17 -3.07 1.12
C ALA A 142 13.43 -3.40 -0.19
N ARG A 143 12.66 -2.42 -0.70
CA ARG A 143 11.64 -2.67 -1.74
C ARG A 143 11.69 -1.62 -2.83
N VAL A 144 11.44 -2.04 -4.06
CA VAL A 144 11.08 -1.15 -5.18
C VAL A 144 9.58 -0.91 -5.12
N ARG A 145 9.16 0.31 -5.44
CA ARG A 145 7.78 0.77 -5.45
C ARG A 145 7.44 1.32 -6.83
N VAL A 146 6.32 0.87 -7.40
CA VAL A 146 5.79 1.37 -8.67
C VAL A 146 4.31 1.70 -8.46
N GLY A 147 3.90 2.90 -8.86
CA GLY A 147 2.54 3.37 -8.61
C GLY A 147 1.98 4.27 -9.71
N TYR A 148 0.70 4.50 -9.62
CA TYR A 148 -0.08 5.41 -10.43
C TYR A 148 -0.65 6.52 -9.56
N ALA A 149 -0.27 7.76 -9.89
CA ALA A 149 -0.69 8.96 -9.18
C ALA A 149 -1.88 9.62 -9.90
N GLU A 150 -2.95 9.86 -9.16
CA GLU A 150 -4.12 10.59 -9.62
C GLU A 150 -4.48 11.67 -8.59
N GLN A 151 -4.27 12.94 -8.96
CA GLN A 151 -4.41 14.07 -8.04
C GLN A 151 -3.56 13.88 -6.76
N ASN A 152 -4.22 13.72 -5.60
CA ASN A 152 -3.58 13.52 -4.30
C ASN A 152 -3.48 12.04 -3.91
N TRP A 153 -3.93 11.12 -4.76
CA TRP A 153 -3.89 9.68 -4.52
C TRP A 153 -2.74 9.02 -5.26
N LEU A 154 -2.08 8.09 -4.61
CA LEU A 154 -1.09 7.20 -5.20
C LEU A 154 -1.47 5.76 -4.88
N PHE A 155 -1.78 4.99 -5.91
CA PHE A 155 -1.98 3.55 -5.83
C PHE A 155 -0.68 2.87 -6.25
N TYR A 156 -0.16 1.95 -5.44
CA TYR A 156 1.14 1.37 -5.72
C TYR A 156 1.23 -0.11 -5.38
N GLY A 157 2.12 -0.79 -6.11
CA GLY A 157 2.65 -2.10 -5.76
C GLY A 157 4.11 -1.98 -5.33
N THR A 158 4.54 -2.89 -4.49
CA THR A 158 5.92 -2.92 -3.99
C THR A 158 6.44 -4.34 -3.92
N GLY A 159 7.75 -4.51 -4.12
CA GLY A 159 8.39 -5.81 -4.05
C GLY A 159 9.88 -5.69 -3.77
N GLY A 160 10.41 -6.65 -3.02
CA GLY A 160 11.82 -6.62 -2.62
C GLY A 160 12.19 -7.71 -1.63
N PHE A 161 13.16 -7.40 -0.81
CA PHE A 161 13.72 -8.31 0.18
C PHE A 161 13.26 -7.95 1.59
N ALA A 162 13.15 -8.98 2.43
CA ALA A 162 12.88 -8.86 3.86
C ALA A 162 13.95 -9.60 4.66
N VAL A 163 14.26 -9.08 5.84
CA VAL A 163 15.10 -9.73 6.84
C VAL A 163 14.34 -9.71 8.16
N LEU A 164 14.17 -10.87 8.76
CA LEU A 164 13.40 -11.08 9.98
C LEU A 164 14.32 -11.58 11.09
N GLY A 165 14.19 -11.01 12.28
CA GLY A 165 14.84 -11.49 13.48
C GLY A 165 13.87 -12.36 14.28
N ALA A 166 14.02 -13.68 14.20
CA ALA A 166 13.16 -14.64 14.89
C ALA A 166 13.89 -15.33 16.03
N LYS A 167 13.17 -15.57 17.13
CA LYS A 167 13.58 -16.41 18.26
C LYS A 167 12.61 -17.56 18.40
N THR A 168 13.12 -18.76 18.33
CA THR A 168 12.34 -19.99 18.53
C THR A 168 12.80 -20.68 19.80
N SER A 169 11.86 -21.09 20.63
CA SER A 169 12.12 -21.86 21.84
C SER A 169 11.22 -23.08 21.93
N PHE A 170 11.78 -24.18 22.40
CA PHE A 170 11.08 -25.45 22.62
C PHE A 170 11.15 -25.82 24.10
N THR A 171 10.01 -26.21 24.68
CA THR A 171 9.87 -26.61 26.05
C THR A 171 9.14 -27.95 26.10
N THR A 172 9.64 -28.90 26.86
CA THR A 172 8.98 -30.20 27.08
C THR A 172 8.25 -30.20 28.42
N ALA A 173 7.07 -30.82 28.48
CA ALA A 173 6.26 -30.91 29.70
C ALA A 173 6.97 -31.69 30.87
N SER A 174 7.94 -32.54 30.57
CA SER A 174 8.69 -33.33 31.54
C SER A 174 9.95 -32.64 32.07
N GLY A 175 10.19 -31.38 31.70
CA GLY A 175 11.41 -30.66 32.09
C GLY A 175 12.70 -31.28 31.51
N ILE A 176 12.58 -32.13 30.48
CA ILE A 176 13.72 -32.69 29.78
C ILE A 176 14.42 -31.58 29.05
N THR A 177 15.65 -31.28 29.43
CA THR A 177 16.50 -30.29 28.79
C THR A 177 16.82 -30.69 27.37
N CYS A 178 16.95 -29.73 26.50
CA CYS A 178 17.40 -29.88 25.13
C CYS A 178 18.68 -30.72 25.06
N GLY A 179 18.75 -31.62 24.12
CA GLY A 179 19.87 -32.55 23.96
C GLY A 179 19.54 -33.99 24.30
N ALA A 180 18.45 -34.29 25.02
CA ALA A 180 18.09 -35.68 25.35
C ALA A 180 17.65 -36.51 24.13
N PHE A 181 17.28 -35.87 23.03
CA PHE A 181 16.83 -36.54 21.81
C PHE A 181 17.80 -36.43 20.62
N GLY A 182 19.04 -36.01 20.83
CA GLY A 182 20.07 -36.00 19.77
C GLY A 182 19.77 -35.15 18.52
N VAL A 183 18.55 -34.60 18.39
CA VAL A 183 18.03 -33.88 17.22
C VAL A 183 17.78 -32.39 17.53
N LEU A 184 17.59 -32.05 18.81
CA LEU A 184 17.37 -30.66 19.25
C LEU A 184 18.56 -30.19 20.08
N SER A 185 19.64 -29.83 19.42
CA SER A 185 20.84 -29.30 20.08
C SER A 185 20.69 -27.90 20.65
N ASN A 186 19.61 -27.19 20.31
CA ASN A 186 19.34 -25.83 20.78
C ASN A 186 17.85 -25.65 21.12
N CYS A 187 17.54 -25.52 22.41
CA CYS A 187 16.18 -25.21 22.87
C CYS A 187 15.77 -23.77 22.72
N SER A 188 16.69 -22.88 22.52
CA SER A 188 16.43 -21.52 22.11
C SER A 188 17.49 -21.09 21.10
N GLY A 189 17.07 -20.62 19.94
CA GLY A 189 17.92 -20.11 18.91
C GLY A 189 17.40 -18.77 18.40
N ALA A 190 18.31 -17.80 18.26
CA ALA A 190 18.03 -16.59 17.49
C ALA A 190 18.53 -16.84 16.07
N SER A 191 17.67 -16.65 15.09
CA SER A 191 18.01 -16.78 13.67
C SER A 191 17.62 -15.53 12.91
N LYS A 192 18.42 -15.18 11.90
CA LYS A 192 18.06 -14.19 10.91
C LYS A 192 17.55 -14.94 9.69
N GLN A 193 16.36 -14.63 9.26
CA GLN A 193 15.75 -15.21 8.08
C GLN A 193 15.70 -14.14 6.97
N ILE A 194 16.13 -14.53 5.78
CA ILE A 194 16.06 -13.67 4.60
C ILE A 194 14.89 -14.18 3.76
N GLY A 195 14.10 -13.25 3.25
CA GLY A 195 12.92 -13.56 2.48
C GLY A 195 12.59 -12.51 1.43
N ALA A 196 11.44 -12.67 0.83
CA ALA A 196 10.85 -11.71 -0.10
C ALA A 196 9.70 -10.98 0.58
N ALA A 197 9.54 -9.71 0.18
CA ALA A 197 8.41 -8.87 0.56
C ALA A 197 7.66 -8.46 -0.70
N LEU A 198 6.35 -8.65 -0.72
CA LEU A 198 5.44 -8.19 -1.76
C LEU A 198 4.30 -7.43 -1.12
N GLY A 199 3.86 -6.34 -1.75
CA GLY A 199 2.78 -5.56 -1.18
C GLY A 199 2.07 -4.66 -2.17
N ALA A 200 0.98 -4.11 -1.69
CA ALA A 200 0.22 -3.09 -2.40
C ALA A 200 -0.36 -2.11 -1.39
N GLY A 201 -0.52 -0.86 -1.81
CA GLY A 201 -1.05 0.16 -0.92
C GLY A 201 -1.62 1.35 -1.66
N VAL A 202 -2.20 2.20 -0.85
CA VAL A 202 -2.72 3.50 -1.26
C VAL A 202 -2.14 4.56 -0.33
N GLU A 203 -1.73 5.68 -0.92
CA GLU A 203 -1.20 6.83 -0.19
C GLU A 203 -1.93 8.09 -0.61
N TYR A 204 -2.26 8.95 0.35
CA TYR A 204 -2.98 10.20 0.14
C TYR A 204 -2.14 11.38 0.61
N GLY A 205 -1.90 12.33 -0.28
CA GLY A 205 -1.24 13.60 0.01
C GLY A 205 -2.17 14.56 0.76
N ILE A 206 -1.90 14.76 2.05
CA ILE A 206 -2.70 15.63 2.94
C ILE A 206 -2.26 17.09 2.78
N THR A 207 -0.96 17.33 2.78
CA THR A 207 -0.33 18.62 2.53
C THR A 207 0.81 18.43 1.53
N PRO A 208 1.39 19.47 0.94
CA PRO A 208 2.49 19.29 -0.02
C PRO A 208 3.64 18.40 0.47
N ASN A 209 3.85 18.34 1.78
CA ASN A 209 4.94 17.58 2.39
C ASN A 209 4.51 16.38 3.22
N VAL A 210 3.21 16.21 3.51
CA VAL A 210 2.71 15.16 4.39
C VAL A 210 1.73 14.28 3.64
N SER A 211 1.94 12.98 3.73
CA SER A 211 1.01 11.97 3.21
C SER A 211 0.71 10.89 4.25
N ALA A 212 -0.44 10.24 4.10
CA ALA A 212 -0.82 9.07 4.87
C ALA A 212 -0.94 7.87 3.94
N LYS A 213 -0.42 6.70 4.36
CA LYS A 213 -0.46 5.47 3.57
C LYS A 213 -1.18 4.36 4.33
N LEU A 214 -1.87 3.50 3.57
CA LEU A 214 -2.38 2.22 4.01
C LEU A 214 -1.79 1.16 3.09
N GLU A 215 -1.13 0.16 3.66
CA GLU A 215 -0.37 -0.84 2.91
C GLU A 215 -0.68 -2.25 3.44
N TYR A 216 -0.84 -3.19 2.53
CA TYR A 216 -0.80 -4.61 2.80
C TYR A 216 0.54 -5.17 2.35
N LEU A 217 1.21 -5.91 3.23
CA LEU A 217 2.45 -6.60 2.94
C LEU A 217 2.29 -8.11 3.15
N TYR A 218 2.89 -8.86 2.26
CA TYR A 218 3.09 -10.29 2.37
C TYR A 218 4.59 -10.57 2.38
N LEU A 219 5.05 -11.15 3.48
CA LEU A 219 6.44 -11.51 3.69
C LEU A 219 6.58 -13.04 3.70
N THR A 220 7.59 -13.54 3.00
CA THR A 220 7.91 -14.96 2.97
C THR A 220 9.39 -15.16 3.26
N ALA A 221 9.72 -16.09 4.12
CA ALA A 221 11.10 -16.49 4.39
C ALA A 221 11.52 -17.60 3.41
N VAL A 222 12.70 -17.46 2.81
CA VAL A 222 13.26 -18.43 1.85
C VAL A 222 14.13 -19.47 2.56
N SER A 223 14.41 -19.31 3.85
CA SER A 223 15.13 -20.28 4.70
C SER A 223 14.29 -21.54 4.92
N LEU A 224 14.95 -22.66 5.25
CA LEU A 224 14.43 -24.04 5.35
C LEU A 224 13.08 -24.23 6.07
N ASP A 225 12.59 -23.24 6.79
CA ASP A 225 11.26 -23.19 7.40
C ASP A 225 10.43 -22.16 6.64
N VAL A 226 9.49 -22.60 5.82
CA VAL A 226 8.58 -21.74 5.08
C VAL A 226 7.64 -21.05 6.07
N SER A 227 8.09 -19.94 6.62
CA SER A 227 7.22 -19.03 7.35
C SER A 227 6.75 -17.93 6.42
N HIS A 228 5.46 -17.69 6.41
CA HIS A 228 4.86 -16.58 5.71
C HIS A 228 3.95 -15.81 6.65
N HIS A 229 3.94 -14.50 6.51
CA HIS A 229 3.02 -13.67 7.27
C HIS A 229 2.53 -12.50 6.43
N SER A 230 1.39 -12.02 6.80
CA SER A 230 0.72 -10.88 6.19
C SER A 230 0.59 -9.76 7.21
N GLU A 231 0.65 -8.53 6.73
CA GLU A 231 0.52 -7.34 7.56
C GLU A 231 -0.40 -6.32 6.91
N ILE A 232 -1.15 -5.62 7.72
CA ILE A 232 -1.80 -4.38 7.35
C ILE A 232 -1.13 -3.27 8.15
N ARG A 233 -0.59 -2.27 7.43
CA ARG A 233 0.14 -1.15 8.03
C ARG A 233 -0.49 0.17 7.64
N PHE A 234 -0.58 1.08 8.59
CA PHE A 234 -0.88 2.49 8.40
C PHE A 234 0.41 3.28 8.62
N GLY A 235 0.68 4.29 7.79
CA GLY A 235 1.87 5.12 7.93
C GLY A 235 1.61 6.57 7.60
N VAL A 236 2.48 7.42 8.12
CA VAL A 236 2.53 8.85 7.80
C VAL A 236 3.95 9.17 7.33
N ASN A 237 4.06 9.80 6.16
CA ASN A 237 5.34 10.17 5.56
C ASN A 237 5.48 11.69 5.50
N TYR A 238 6.68 12.18 5.76
CA TYR A 238 7.10 13.55 5.51
C TYR A 238 8.07 13.57 4.34
N ARG A 239 7.75 14.34 3.30
CA ARG A 239 8.54 14.45 2.06
C ARG A 239 9.34 15.73 2.06
N PHE A 240 10.62 15.60 1.74
CA PHE A 240 11.53 16.71 1.52
C PHE A 240 11.56 17.05 0.02
N GLY A 241 11.41 18.34 -0.34
CA GLY A 241 11.56 18.78 -1.73
C GLY A 241 10.28 18.78 -2.57
N GLY A 242 9.11 18.79 -1.99
CA GLY A 242 7.83 19.02 -2.68
C GLY A 242 7.65 20.51 -3.04
N MET A 243 8.42 21.02 -4.01
CA MET A 243 8.17 22.31 -4.68
C MET A 243 7.88 22.05 -6.15
#